data_8f3fb4c45dd3cb960a6c563d114407ea
#
_entry.id   8f3fb4c45dd3cb960a6c563d114407ea
#
_cell.length_a   1.000
_cell.length_b   1.000
_cell.length_c   1.000
_cell.angle_alpha   90.00
_cell.angle_beta   90.00
_cell.angle_gamma   90.00
#
_symmetry.space_group_name_H-M   'P 1'
#
loop_
_entity.id
_entity.type
_entity.pdbx_description
1 polymer ?
#
loop_
_entity_poly.entity_id
_entity_poly.type
_entity_poly.pdbx_seq_one_letter_code
_entity_poly.pdbx_strand_id
1 'polypeptide(L)'
;MKLAAIDLGSNSFRLEIARVEGERIITEGSWKETIRLAAGIDKDGNLTPEAQNRGLNALARIAEKIRGMPRNHIRAVGTQTLRAAKNSQEFIERAEKILDCKVEILRGKEEARLVFQGCSFALPPSDETRLIVDIGGASTECVIGRGHEMIEGESFHVGCVNTSVTFFKDRKITAQSMERAILSAASVLDGSEYRFVKGNWQEAFGSSGTVSAVSSILAALRITDGSITLYALEQLKDKVIHAESIDKIKFDGLKEDRREVLAGGIAVLIAVFKKLKIDVMKVADGALRYGILYDLAGRKLQRDPREASVERMMNAFHADKEQAKRVGDIAVNLFKTMSPHASEDSARFLRWAADLHETGLTLSR
;
A
#
# COMPACT_ATOMS: atom_id res chain seq x y z
N MET A 1 -18.27 13.88 -9.86
CA MET A 1 -17.27 13.26 -10.78
C MET A 1 -17.03 11.83 -10.35
N LYS A 2 -17.00 10.86 -11.29
CA LYS A 2 -16.78 9.43 -10.99
C LYS A 2 -15.33 9.06 -11.24
N LEU A 3 -14.68 8.38 -10.29
CA LEU A 3 -13.29 7.96 -10.34
C LEU A 3 -13.15 6.46 -10.08
N ALA A 4 -12.09 5.84 -10.58
CA ALA A 4 -11.77 4.44 -10.35
C ALA A 4 -10.30 4.27 -9.94
N ALA A 5 -10.08 3.52 -8.86
CA ALA A 5 -8.77 3.05 -8.42
C ALA A 5 -8.66 1.55 -8.64
N ILE A 6 -7.63 1.13 -9.37
CA ILE A 6 -7.33 -0.28 -9.61
C ILE A 6 -5.98 -0.59 -8.95
N ASP A 7 -5.99 -1.54 -8.02
CA ASP A 7 -4.82 -1.99 -7.28
C ASP A 7 -4.47 -3.43 -7.74
N LEU A 8 -3.35 -3.56 -8.46
CA LEU A 8 -2.77 -4.84 -8.86
C LEU A 8 -1.85 -5.35 -7.74
N GLY A 9 -2.46 -5.75 -6.63
CA GLY A 9 -1.77 -6.17 -5.42
C GLY A 9 -1.20 -7.59 -5.50
N SER A 10 -0.25 -7.89 -4.64
CA SER A 10 0.47 -9.17 -4.58
C SER A 10 -0.42 -10.37 -4.23
N ASN A 11 -1.49 -10.17 -3.46
CA ASN A 11 -2.45 -11.21 -3.09
C ASN A 11 -3.74 -11.13 -3.92
N SER A 12 -4.26 -9.94 -4.15
CA SER A 12 -5.56 -9.74 -4.80
C SER A 12 -5.52 -8.49 -5.68
N PHE A 13 -6.20 -8.57 -6.82
CA PHE A 13 -6.53 -7.37 -7.59
C PHE A 13 -7.83 -6.79 -7.07
N ARG A 14 -7.90 -5.48 -7.02
CA ARG A 14 -9.03 -4.77 -6.47
C ARG A 14 -9.38 -3.57 -7.33
N LEU A 15 -10.68 -3.32 -7.44
CA LEU A 15 -11.23 -2.11 -8.04
C LEU A 15 -12.11 -1.41 -7.01
N GLU A 16 -11.94 -0.11 -6.90
CA GLU A 16 -12.83 0.78 -6.14
C GLU A 16 -13.34 1.85 -7.09
N ILE A 17 -14.66 1.98 -7.22
CA ILE A 17 -15.29 3.05 -7.97
C ILE A 17 -15.98 3.97 -6.99
N ALA A 18 -15.69 5.26 -7.12
CA ALA A 18 -16.22 6.25 -6.19
C ALA A 18 -16.68 7.52 -6.93
N ARG A 19 -17.62 8.21 -6.31
CA ARG A 19 -18.13 9.52 -6.72
C ARG A 19 -17.57 10.60 -5.81
N VAL A 20 -17.05 11.65 -6.40
CA VAL A 20 -16.53 12.81 -5.68
C VAL A 20 -17.63 13.87 -5.60
N GLU A 21 -18.01 14.26 -4.36
CA GLU A 21 -18.95 15.32 -4.04
C GLU A 21 -18.29 16.33 -3.09
N GLY A 22 -17.87 17.46 -3.61
CA GLY A 22 -17.04 18.40 -2.87
C GLY A 22 -15.73 17.73 -2.43
N GLU A 23 -15.48 17.68 -1.12
CA GLU A 23 -14.29 17.03 -0.53
C GLU A 23 -14.54 15.56 -0.13
N ARG A 24 -15.75 15.03 -0.33
CA ARG A 24 -16.10 13.67 0.04
C ARG A 24 -15.94 12.71 -1.11
N ILE A 25 -15.39 11.54 -0.82
CA ILE A 25 -15.33 10.42 -1.72
C ILE A 25 -16.34 9.36 -1.23
N ILE A 26 -17.32 9.06 -2.08
CA ILE A 26 -18.41 8.13 -1.77
C ILE A 26 -18.22 6.89 -2.65
N THR A 27 -17.93 5.75 -2.03
CA THR A 27 -17.80 4.46 -2.74
C THR A 27 -19.14 4.07 -3.36
N GLU A 28 -19.14 3.79 -4.67
CA GLU A 28 -20.29 3.29 -5.42
C GLU A 28 -20.17 1.80 -5.73
N GLY A 29 -18.95 1.27 -5.78
CA GLY A 29 -18.71 -0.14 -6.03
C GLY A 29 -17.29 -0.58 -5.69
N SER A 30 -17.16 -1.79 -5.15
CA SER A 30 -15.90 -2.41 -4.81
C SER A 30 -15.87 -3.86 -5.31
N TRP A 31 -14.79 -4.26 -5.99
CA TRP A 31 -14.55 -5.61 -6.48
C TRP A 31 -13.19 -6.09 -6.05
N LYS A 32 -13.12 -7.37 -5.72
CA LYS A 32 -11.89 -8.03 -5.31
C LYS A 32 -11.81 -9.40 -5.97
N GLU A 33 -10.65 -9.70 -6.53
CA GLU A 33 -10.32 -11.05 -6.99
C GLU A 33 -8.99 -11.50 -6.39
N THR A 34 -9.00 -12.68 -5.78
CA THR A 34 -7.80 -13.26 -5.17
C THR A 34 -6.97 -13.96 -6.24
N ILE A 35 -5.80 -13.39 -6.55
CA ILE A 35 -4.91 -13.83 -7.62
C ILE A 35 -3.70 -14.58 -7.05
N ARG A 36 -3.22 -14.17 -5.88
CA ARG A 36 -1.98 -14.65 -5.24
C ARG A 36 -0.79 -14.54 -6.21
N LEU A 37 -0.63 -13.36 -6.80
CA LEU A 37 0.39 -13.11 -7.82
C LEU A 37 1.79 -13.39 -7.27
N ALA A 38 2.05 -13.02 -6.01
CA ALA A 38 3.34 -13.26 -5.35
C ALA A 38 3.67 -14.76 -5.22
N ALA A 39 2.67 -15.63 -5.06
CA ALA A 39 2.88 -17.09 -5.03
C ALA A 39 3.18 -17.69 -6.41
N GLY A 40 3.05 -16.91 -7.46
CA GLY A 40 3.38 -17.31 -8.84
C GLY A 40 4.76 -16.82 -9.30
N ILE A 41 5.62 -16.35 -8.41
CA ILE A 41 7.04 -16.06 -8.71
C ILE A 41 7.82 -17.38 -8.66
N ASP A 42 8.51 -17.69 -9.73
CA ASP A 42 9.39 -18.86 -9.83
C ASP A 42 10.76 -18.62 -9.15
N LYS A 43 11.60 -19.67 -9.14
CA LYS A 43 12.96 -19.62 -8.56
C LYS A 43 13.91 -18.62 -9.26
N ASP A 44 13.62 -18.27 -10.49
CA ASP A 44 14.41 -17.35 -11.30
C ASP A 44 13.91 -15.89 -11.15
N GLY A 45 12.83 -15.67 -10.39
CA GLY A 45 12.23 -14.36 -10.11
C GLY A 45 11.24 -13.89 -11.18
N ASN A 46 10.70 -14.79 -12.00
CA ASN A 46 9.72 -14.47 -13.02
C ASN A 46 8.31 -14.85 -12.59
N LEU A 47 7.33 -14.11 -13.06
CA LEU A 47 5.92 -14.50 -13.00
C LEU A 47 5.69 -15.70 -13.93
N THR A 48 5.17 -16.80 -13.39
CA THR A 48 4.82 -17.97 -14.20
C THR A 48 3.68 -17.65 -15.17
N PRO A 49 3.58 -18.34 -16.32
CA PRO A 49 2.49 -18.14 -17.29
C PRO A 49 1.10 -18.31 -16.66
N GLU A 50 0.95 -19.26 -15.73
CA GLU A 50 -0.31 -19.51 -15.03
C GLU A 50 -0.71 -18.32 -14.14
N ALA A 51 0.26 -17.74 -13.42
CA ALA A 51 0.02 -16.56 -12.59
C ALA A 51 -0.33 -15.33 -13.44
N GLN A 52 0.38 -15.13 -14.56
CA GLN A 52 0.05 -14.08 -15.52
C GLN A 52 -1.37 -14.24 -16.07
N ASN A 53 -1.74 -15.42 -16.52
CA ASN A 53 -3.07 -15.69 -17.09
C ASN A 53 -4.19 -15.47 -16.05
N ARG A 54 -4.00 -15.91 -14.79
CA ARG A 54 -4.96 -15.61 -13.72
C ARG A 54 -5.15 -14.10 -13.54
N GLY A 55 -4.03 -13.35 -13.51
CA GLY A 55 -4.07 -11.89 -13.38
C GLY A 55 -4.77 -11.21 -14.56
N LEU A 56 -4.41 -11.55 -15.79
CA LEU A 56 -5.01 -10.96 -17.00
C LEU A 56 -6.50 -11.25 -17.13
N ASN A 57 -6.94 -12.48 -16.79
CA ASN A 57 -8.35 -12.82 -16.75
C ASN A 57 -9.13 -11.99 -15.71
N ALA A 58 -8.55 -11.73 -14.56
CA ALA A 58 -9.16 -10.84 -13.56
C ALA A 58 -9.24 -9.40 -14.07
N LEU A 59 -8.19 -8.90 -14.74
CA LEU A 59 -8.20 -7.56 -15.33
C LEU A 59 -9.24 -7.40 -16.43
N ALA A 60 -9.51 -8.45 -17.23
CA ALA A 60 -10.59 -8.42 -18.22
C ALA A 60 -11.95 -8.19 -17.55
N ARG A 61 -12.23 -8.85 -16.42
CA ARG A 61 -13.47 -8.64 -15.65
C ARG A 61 -13.53 -7.25 -15.01
N ILE A 62 -12.39 -6.71 -14.55
CA ILE A 62 -12.30 -5.35 -14.03
C ILE A 62 -12.54 -4.34 -15.16
N ALA A 63 -11.97 -4.56 -16.35
CA ALA A 63 -12.16 -3.68 -17.51
C ALA A 63 -13.64 -3.52 -17.90
N GLU A 64 -14.43 -4.60 -17.79
CA GLU A 64 -15.89 -4.52 -18.02
C GLU A 64 -16.59 -3.57 -17.05
N LYS A 65 -16.11 -3.47 -15.78
CA LYS A 65 -16.71 -2.61 -14.75
C LYS A 65 -16.41 -1.13 -14.95
N ILE A 66 -15.29 -0.82 -15.58
CA ILE A 66 -14.85 0.56 -15.84
C ILE A 66 -15.14 1.02 -17.27
N ARG A 67 -15.81 0.17 -18.06
CA ARG A 67 -16.15 0.49 -19.45
C ARG A 67 -16.90 1.82 -19.57
N GLY A 68 -16.43 2.68 -20.46
CA GLY A 68 -17.02 4.00 -20.69
C GLY A 68 -16.57 5.08 -19.72
N MET A 69 -15.74 4.77 -18.71
CA MET A 69 -15.14 5.81 -17.88
C MET A 69 -14.00 6.52 -18.65
N PRO A 70 -13.86 7.85 -18.53
CA PRO A 70 -12.73 8.57 -19.11
C PRO A 70 -11.39 8.04 -18.55
N ARG A 71 -10.39 7.82 -19.41
CA ARG A 71 -9.08 7.27 -19.02
C ARG A 71 -8.41 8.05 -17.89
N ASN A 72 -8.54 9.37 -17.92
CA ASN A 72 -7.99 10.27 -16.90
C ASN A 72 -8.80 10.27 -15.57
N HIS A 73 -9.87 9.50 -15.47
CA HIS A 73 -10.62 9.22 -14.25
C HIS A 73 -10.28 7.84 -13.65
N ILE A 74 -9.39 7.11 -14.29
CA ILE A 74 -8.95 5.79 -13.86
C ILE A 74 -7.48 5.88 -13.49
N ARG A 75 -7.10 5.33 -12.33
CA ARG A 75 -5.71 5.13 -11.94
C ARG A 75 -5.49 3.68 -11.57
N ALA A 76 -4.69 2.99 -12.37
CA ALA A 76 -4.27 1.62 -12.13
C ALA A 76 -2.83 1.62 -11.61
N VAL A 77 -2.59 0.91 -10.51
CA VAL A 77 -1.28 0.82 -9.89
C VAL A 77 -0.88 -0.63 -9.66
N GLY A 78 0.41 -0.91 -9.84
CA GLY A 78 1.03 -2.18 -9.47
C GLY A 78 1.96 -1.98 -8.28
N THR A 79 2.00 -2.98 -7.38
CA THR A 79 2.75 -2.94 -6.13
C THR A 79 3.95 -3.90 -6.13
N GLN A 80 4.40 -4.35 -4.97
CA GLN A 80 5.65 -5.08 -4.74
C GLN A 80 5.90 -6.24 -5.70
N THR A 81 4.94 -7.09 -6.00
CA THR A 81 5.19 -8.25 -6.89
C THR A 81 5.53 -7.81 -8.31
N LEU A 82 4.82 -6.83 -8.87
CA LEU A 82 5.09 -6.30 -10.20
C LEU A 82 6.38 -5.45 -10.23
N ARG A 83 6.74 -4.83 -9.11
CA ARG A 83 8.01 -4.11 -8.95
C ARG A 83 9.22 -5.05 -8.94
N ALA A 84 9.08 -6.25 -8.36
CA ALA A 84 10.17 -7.20 -8.16
C ALA A 84 10.33 -8.24 -9.29
N ALA A 85 9.25 -8.61 -9.97
CA ALA A 85 9.29 -9.65 -11.01
C ALA A 85 10.07 -9.20 -12.25
N LYS A 86 11.04 -10.04 -12.68
CA LYS A 86 11.93 -9.71 -13.79
C LYS A 86 11.21 -9.56 -15.15
N ASN A 87 10.13 -10.30 -15.35
CA ASN A 87 9.30 -10.28 -16.57
C ASN A 87 8.00 -9.49 -16.40
N SER A 88 7.94 -8.60 -15.40
CA SER A 88 6.73 -7.81 -15.13
C SER A 88 6.33 -6.90 -16.29
N GLN A 89 7.29 -6.43 -17.08
CA GLN A 89 7.03 -5.51 -18.19
C GLN A 89 6.07 -6.11 -19.23
N GLU A 90 6.28 -7.37 -19.62
CA GLU A 90 5.38 -8.07 -20.54
C GLU A 90 3.95 -8.19 -19.99
N PHE A 91 3.83 -8.52 -18.71
CA PHE A 91 2.53 -8.56 -18.04
C PHE A 91 1.85 -7.19 -18.02
N ILE A 92 2.61 -6.13 -17.70
CA ILE A 92 2.11 -4.75 -17.62
C ILE A 92 1.57 -4.29 -19.00
N GLU A 93 2.31 -4.53 -20.07
CA GLU A 93 1.88 -4.18 -21.44
C GLU A 93 0.57 -4.86 -21.84
N ARG A 94 0.40 -6.13 -21.46
CA ARG A 94 -0.84 -6.88 -21.67
C ARG A 94 -1.97 -6.35 -20.79
N ALA A 95 -1.68 -6.01 -19.54
CA ALA A 95 -2.63 -5.43 -18.60
C ALA A 95 -3.14 -4.05 -19.09
N GLU A 96 -2.25 -3.18 -19.56
CA GLU A 96 -2.60 -1.87 -20.11
C GLU A 96 -3.53 -1.97 -21.34
N LYS A 97 -3.27 -2.95 -22.22
CA LYS A 97 -4.15 -3.21 -23.38
C LYS A 97 -5.55 -3.65 -22.96
N ILE A 98 -5.66 -4.48 -21.91
CA ILE A 98 -6.94 -4.95 -21.39
C ILE A 98 -7.71 -3.84 -20.70
N LEU A 99 -7.03 -3.05 -19.85
CA LEU A 99 -7.63 -1.97 -19.05
C LEU A 99 -7.89 -0.69 -19.85
N ASP A 100 -7.28 -0.56 -21.03
CA ASP A 100 -7.25 0.67 -21.84
C ASP A 100 -6.75 1.90 -21.04
N CYS A 101 -5.86 1.68 -20.08
CA CYS A 101 -5.20 2.74 -19.30
C CYS A 101 -3.79 2.30 -18.86
N LYS A 102 -2.96 3.27 -18.46
CA LYS A 102 -1.60 2.99 -17.97
C LYS A 102 -1.62 2.34 -16.59
N VAL A 103 -0.68 1.41 -16.36
CA VAL A 103 -0.41 0.80 -15.07
C VAL A 103 0.86 1.39 -14.48
N GLU A 104 0.72 2.15 -13.42
CA GLU A 104 1.80 2.84 -12.71
C GLU A 104 2.41 1.90 -11.66
N ILE A 105 3.71 1.61 -11.75
CA ILE A 105 4.38 0.80 -10.71
C ILE A 105 4.81 1.73 -9.58
N LEU A 106 4.16 1.59 -8.44
CA LEU A 106 4.45 2.39 -7.26
C LEU A 106 5.80 2.03 -6.65
N ARG A 107 6.62 3.03 -6.34
CA ARG A 107 7.77 2.84 -5.45
C ARG A 107 7.27 2.64 -4.02
N GLY A 108 8.03 1.92 -3.18
CA GLY A 108 7.62 1.60 -1.82
C GLY A 108 7.22 2.81 -0.97
N LYS A 109 7.97 3.92 -1.04
CA LYS A 109 7.62 5.16 -0.32
C LYS A 109 6.34 5.82 -0.84
N GLU A 110 6.07 5.74 -2.14
CA GLU A 110 4.82 6.26 -2.70
C GLU A 110 3.63 5.37 -2.33
N GLU A 111 3.81 4.04 -2.31
CA GLU A 111 2.83 3.10 -1.80
C GLU A 111 2.49 3.43 -0.34
N ALA A 112 3.51 3.61 0.51
CA ALA A 112 3.36 4.00 1.91
C ALA A 112 2.61 5.34 2.07
N ARG A 113 2.95 6.36 1.27
CA ARG A 113 2.26 7.65 1.28
C ARG A 113 0.77 7.52 0.96
N LEU A 114 0.44 6.77 -0.09
CA LEU A 114 -0.95 6.56 -0.49
C LEU A 114 -1.73 5.74 0.55
N VAL A 115 -1.10 4.72 1.15
CA VAL A 115 -1.71 3.97 2.26
C VAL A 115 -2.02 4.89 3.43
N PHE A 116 -1.06 5.72 3.85
CA PHE A 116 -1.27 6.68 4.95
C PHE A 116 -2.41 7.64 4.61
N GLN A 117 -2.40 8.22 3.43
CA GLN A 117 -3.46 9.12 2.97
C GLN A 117 -4.83 8.44 3.02
N GLY A 118 -4.96 7.23 2.48
CA GLY A 118 -6.22 6.50 2.48
C GLY A 118 -6.72 6.17 3.89
N CYS A 119 -5.84 5.78 4.80
CA CYS A 119 -6.18 5.52 6.19
C CYS A 119 -6.55 6.81 6.95
N SER A 120 -5.79 7.89 6.77
CA SER A 120 -6.00 9.14 7.48
C SER A 120 -7.34 9.80 7.14
N PHE A 121 -7.82 9.66 5.91
CA PHE A 121 -9.16 10.14 5.53
C PHE A 121 -10.30 9.25 6.04
N ALA A 122 -10.05 7.98 6.31
CA ALA A 122 -11.03 7.05 6.85
C ALA A 122 -11.12 7.11 8.39
N LEU A 123 -10.06 7.57 9.06
CA LEU A 123 -10.00 7.68 10.51
C LEU A 123 -10.59 9.02 10.99
N PRO A 124 -11.13 9.07 12.22
CA PRO A 124 -11.54 10.33 12.83
C PRO A 124 -10.40 11.36 12.86
N PRO A 125 -10.68 12.65 12.69
CA PRO A 125 -9.68 13.71 12.84
C PRO A 125 -8.98 13.61 14.20
N SER A 126 -7.65 13.82 14.22
CA SER A 126 -6.83 13.82 15.43
C SER A 126 -5.54 14.60 15.18
N ASP A 127 -5.06 15.29 16.20
CA ASP A 127 -3.75 15.96 16.20
C ASP A 127 -2.60 15.05 16.62
N GLU A 128 -2.93 13.82 17.01
CA GLU A 128 -1.94 12.83 17.42
C GLU A 128 -1.14 12.29 16.22
N THR A 129 0.11 12.00 16.46
CA THR A 129 0.95 11.30 15.47
C THR A 129 0.56 9.83 15.45
N ARG A 130 0.24 9.32 14.28
CA ARG A 130 -0.26 7.96 14.04
C ARG A 130 0.75 7.10 13.34
N LEU A 131 0.93 5.88 13.82
CA LEU A 131 1.56 4.80 13.08
C LEU A 131 0.47 4.05 12.29
N ILE A 132 0.66 3.92 10.99
CA ILE A 132 -0.15 3.05 10.12
C ILE A 132 0.76 1.89 9.68
N VAL A 133 0.25 0.66 9.84
CA VAL A 133 0.90 -0.57 9.35
C VAL A 133 -0.02 -1.26 8.37
N ASP A 134 0.40 -1.40 7.12
CA ASP A 134 -0.33 -2.14 6.09
C ASP A 134 0.41 -3.44 5.75
N ILE A 135 -0.17 -4.59 6.10
CA ILE A 135 0.43 -5.89 5.78
C ILE A 135 -0.20 -6.43 4.50
N GLY A 136 0.49 -6.18 3.41
CA GLY A 136 0.14 -6.68 2.08
C GLY A 136 0.51 -8.14 1.84
N GLY A 137 0.47 -8.56 0.56
CA GLY A 137 0.85 -9.93 0.17
C GLY A 137 2.35 -10.16 0.18
N ALA A 138 3.14 -9.20 -0.30
CA ALA A 138 4.58 -9.31 -0.48
C ALA A 138 5.38 -8.16 0.15
N SER A 139 4.70 -7.16 0.68
CA SER A 139 5.30 -6.04 1.40
C SER A 139 4.49 -5.68 2.64
N THR A 140 5.12 -4.90 3.51
CA THR A 140 4.51 -4.28 4.69
C THR A 140 4.96 -2.83 4.73
N GLU A 141 4.01 -1.92 4.67
CA GLU A 141 4.24 -0.49 4.79
C GLU A 141 4.10 -0.08 6.26
N CYS A 142 5.13 0.62 6.79
CA CYS A 142 5.06 1.29 8.08
C CYS A 142 5.16 2.79 7.83
N VAL A 143 4.19 3.55 8.34
CA VAL A 143 4.08 4.98 8.06
C VAL A 143 3.72 5.73 9.32
N ILE A 144 4.46 6.79 9.63
CA ILE A 144 4.13 7.75 10.67
C ILE A 144 3.68 9.04 10.02
N GLY A 145 2.60 9.63 10.53
CA GLY A 145 2.13 10.92 10.08
C GLY A 145 1.16 11.56 11.06
N ARG A 146 0.77 12.80 10.75
CA ARG A 146 -0.17 13.60 11.54
C ARG A 146 -1.21 14.24 10.62
N GLY A 147 -2.48 14.23 11.01
CA GLY A 147 -3.56 14.66 10.11
C GLY A 147 -3.52 13.86 8.82
N HIS A 148 -3.32 14.52 7.68
CA HIS A 148 -3.19 13.87 6.37
C HIS A 148 -1.76 13.88 5.82
N GLU A 149 -0.77 14.28 6.61
CA GLU A 149 0.61 14.41 6.20
C GLU A 149 1.47 13.26 6.71
N MET A 150 2.16 12.59 5.79
CA MET A 150 3.17 11.60 6.11
C MET A 150 4.45 12.30 6.58
N ILE A 151 4.96 11.89 7.74
CA ILE A 151 6.24 12.35 8.32
C ILE A 151 7.36 11.40 7.89
N GLU A 152 7.15 10.10 8.09
CA GLU A 152 8.11 9.06 7.76
C GLU A 152 7.38 7.84 7.18
N GLY A 153 7.98 7.15 6.20
CA GLY A 153 7.37 5.97 5.60
C GLY A 153 8.40 5.06 4.95
N GLU A 154 8.20 3.76 5.12
CA GLU A 154 9.03 2.71 4.54
C GLU A 154 8.17 1.53 4.10
N SER A 155 8.63 0.82 3.06
CA SER A 155 8.03 -0.42 2.58
C SER A 155 9.03 -1.56 2.76
N PHE A 156 8.69 -2.51 3.60
CA PHE A 156 9.50 -3.69 3.91
C PHE A 156 9.09 -4.86 3.03
N HIS A 157 10.05 -5.59 2.47
CA HIS A 157 9.81 -6.73 1.55
C HIS A 157 9.38 -8.00 2.28
N VAL A 158 8.36 -7.90 3.11
CA VAL A 158 7.75 -9.00 3.85
C VAL A 158 6.24 -8.82 3.91
N GLY A 159 5.49 -9.86 3.59
CA GLY A 159 4.03 -9.84 3.57
C GLY A 159 3.43 -11.22 3.81
N CYS A 160 2.11 -11.31 3.88
CA CYS A 160 1.43 -12.55 4.27
C CYS A 160 1.59 -13.69 3.25
N VAL A 161 1.67 -13.39 1.94
CA VAL A 161 1.75 -14.42 0.89
C VAL A 161 3.17 -15.01 0.81
N ASN A 162 4.20 -14.16 0.66
CA ASN A 162 5.58 -14.63 0.56
C ASN A 162 6.02 -15.36 1.82
N THR A 163 5.62 -14.91 3.01
CA THR A 163 5.86 -15.60 4.27
C THR A 163 5.16 -16.97 4.31
N SER A 164 3.89 -17.04 3.87
CA SER A 164 3.15 -18.31 3.83
C SER A 164 3.78 -19.31 2.86
N VAL A 165 4.14 -18.87 1.66
CA VAL A 165 4.77 -19.74 0.64
C VAL A 165 6.14 -20.24 1.10
N THR A 166 6.90 -19.44 1.83
CA THR A 166 8.25 -19.80 2.29
C THR A 166 8.21 -20.78 3.46
N PHE A 167 7.38 -20.55 4.47
CA PHE A 167 7.45 -21.27 5.74
C PHE A 167 6.35 -22.31 5.93
N PHE A 168 5.26 -22.28 5.15
CA PHE A 168 4.11 -23.18 5.27
C PHE A 168 3.73 -23.83 3.92
N LYS A 169 4.72 -24.00 3.04
CA LYS A 169 4.50 -24.51 1.66
C LYS A 169 3.95 -25.94 1.61
N ASP A 170 4.24 -26.75 2.61
CA ASP A 170 3.75 -28.12 2.76
C ASP A 170 2.37 -28.19 3.46
N ARG A 171 1.75 -27.02 3.69
CA ARG A 171 0.48 -26.81 4.40
C ARG A 171 0.51 -27.18 5.87
N LYS A 172 1.66 -27.60 6.41
CA LYS A 172 1.85 -27.90 7.83
C LYS A 172 2.21 -26.64 8.60
N ILE A 173 1.67 -26.55 9.82
CA ILE A 173 1.96 -25.46 10.76
C ILE A 173 2.53 -26.08 12.03
N THR A 174 3.80 -25.80 12.29
CA THR A 174 4.50 -26.25 13.49
C THR A 174 5.00 -25.04 14.28
N ALA A 175 5.27 -25.22 15.57
CA ALA A 175 5.91 -24.18 16.38
C ALA A 175 7.22 -23.70 15.75
N GLN A 176 8.03 -24.64 15.22
CA GLN A 176 9.30 -24.33 14.58
C GLN A 176 9.12 -23.51 13.29
N SER A 177 8.17 -23.89 12.39
CA SER A 177 7.93 -23.13 11.17
C SER A 177 7.39 -21.72 11.46
N MET A 178 6.54 -21.60 12.48
CA MET A 178 6.00 -20.31 12.92
C MET A 178 7.09 -19.41 13.51
N GLU A 179 7.94 -19.93 14.39
CA GLU A 179 9.05 -19.17 14.97
C GLU A 179 10.03 -18.69 13.89
N ARG A 180 10.40 -19.57 12.95
CA ARG A 180 11.26 -19.19 11.81
C ARG A 180 10.61 -18.10 10.94
N ALA A 181 9.31 -18.16 10.73
CA ALA A 181 8.57 -17.13 9.99
C ALA A 181 8.60 -15.78 10.71
N ILE A 182 8.39 -15.77 12.04
CA ILE A 182 8.45 -14.56 12.87
C ILE A 182 9.86 -13.96 12.85
N LEU A 183 10.90 -14.78 13.06
CA LEU A 183 12.30 -14.31 13.05
C LEU A 183 12.70 -13.76 11.69
N SER A 184 12.32 -14.42 10.60
CA SER A 184 12.58 -13.93 9.24
C SER A 184 11.87 -12.60 8.98
N ALA A 185 10.61 -12.45 9.40
CA ALA A 185 9.90 -11.19 9.26
C ALA A 185 10.55 -10.07 10.11
N ALA A 186 10.98 -10.40 11.33
CA ALA A 186 11.67 -9.46 12.20
C ALA A 186 12.99 -8.97 11.60
N SER A 187 13.78 -9.85 10.98
CA SER A 187 15.06 -9.49 10.37
C SER A 187 14.93 -8.52 9.19
N VAL A 188 13.79 -8.53 8.48
CA VAL A 188 13.53 -7.57 7.39
C VAL A 188 13.29 -6.14 7.93
N LEU A 189 12.82 -6.01 9.17
CA LEU A 189 12.60 -4.72 9.83
C LEU A 189 13.87 -4.15 10.45
N ASP A 190 14.91 -4.99 10.67
CA ASP A 190 16.15 -4.60 11.34
C ASP A 190 16.86 -3.47 10.61
N GLY A 191 17.35 -2.50 11.37
CA GLY A 191 18.09 -1.34 10.86
C GLY A 191 17.22 -0.15 10.43
N SER A 192 15.89 -0.33 10.33
CA SER A 192 14.95 0.75 10.01
C SER A 192 13.84 0.91 11.05
N GLU A 193 13.66 -0.07 11.93
CA GLU A 193 12.59 -0.10 12.94
C GLU A 193 12.63 1.07 13.90
N TYR A 194 13.82 1.59 14.24
CA TYR A 194 14.00 2.72 15.19
C TYR A 194 13.21 3.97 14.80
N ARG A 195 12.90 4.13 13.52
CA ARG A 195 12.08 5.24 13.00
C ARG A 195 10.61 5.09 13.38
N PHE A 196 10.14 3.86 13.58
CA PHE A 196 8.74 3.50 13.75
C PHE A 196 8.41 2.96 15.15
N VAL A 197 9.36 2.95 16.09
CA VAL A 197 9.12 2.46 17.45
C VAL A 197 8.21 3.38 18.25
N LYS A 198 7.56 2.82 19.27
CA LYS A 198 6.78 3.56 20.26
C LYS A 198 7.60 4.70 20.85
N GLY A 199 7.01 5.88 20.96
CA GLY A 199 7.65 7.14 21.32
C GLY A 199 7.71 8.13 20.13
N ASN A 200 7.71 7.62 18.88
CA ASN A 200 7.61 8.46 17.68
C ASN A 200 6.15 8.66 17.23
N TRP A 201 5.20 8.01 17.88
CA TRP A 201 3.76 8.08 17.61
C TRP A 201 2.95 7.80 18.88
N GLN A 202 1.67 8.19 18.87
CA GLN A 202 0.73 8.04 19.99
C GLN A 202 -0.32 6.96 19.73
N GLU A 203 -0.85 6.85 18.50
CA GLU A 203 -1.85 5.87 18.12
C GLU A 203 -1.30 4.93 17.04
N ALA A 204 -1.64 3.62 17.12
CA ALA A 204 -1.28 2.65 16.09
C ALA A 204 -2.53 2.07 15.43
N PHE A 205 -2.53 2.05 14.10
CA PHE A 205 -3.58 1.47 13.28
C PHE A 205 -2.98 0.49 12.27
N GLY A 206 -3.73 -0.57 12.01
CA GLY A 206 -3.37 -1.51 10.97
C GLY A 206 -4.41 -1.52 9.85
N SER A 207 -3.97 -1.66 8.63
CA SER A 207 -4.84 -1.74 7.47
C SER A 207 -4.65 -3.04 6.69
N SER A 208 -5.43 -3.20 5.61
CA SER A 208 -5.39 -4.36 4.73
C SER A 208 -6.01 -5.64 5.30
N GLY A 209 -6.01 -6.66 4.46
CA GLY A 209 -6.79 -7.86 4.76
C GLY A 209 -6.20 -8.77 5.82
N THR A 210 -4.91 -8.66 6.12
CA THR A 210 -4.27 -9.43 7.20
C THR A 210 -4.74 -8.93 8.55
N VAL A 211 -4.63 -7.62 8.78
CA VAL A 211 -5.04 -6.97 10.03
C VAL A 211 -6.54 -7.14 10.26
N SER A 212 -7.36 -6.88 9.23
CA SER A 212 -8.82 -7.05 9.31
C SER A 212 -9.23 -8.50 9.65
N ALA A 213 -8.55 -9.51 9.06
CA ALA A 213 -8.84 -10.91 9.35
C ALA A 213 -8.48 -11.28 10.80
N VAL A 214 -7.31 -10.86 11.28
CA VAL A 214 -6.87 -11.09 12.66
C VAL A 214 -7.84 -10.43 13.64
N SER A 215 -8.18 -9.15 13.43
CA SER A 215 -9.15 -8.42 14.26
C SER A 215 -10.51 -9.13 14.33
N SER A 216 -11.04 -9.55 13.16
CA SER A 216 -12.33 -10.26 13.10
C SER A 216 -12.30 -11.61 13.86
N ILE A 217 -11.20 -12.37 13.76
CA ILE A 217 -11.04 -13.63 14.49
C ILE A 217 -10.94 -13.37 15.99
N LEU A 218 -10.15 -12.38 16.42
CA LEU A 218 -10.00 -12.05 17.84
C LEU A 218 -11.33 -11.65 18.48
N ALA A 219 -12.13 -10.87 17.77
CA ALA A 219 -13.48 -10.47 18.20
C ALA A 219 -14.43 -11.68 18.25
N ALA A 220 -14.45 -12.53 17.20
CA ALA A 220 -15.30 -13.71 17.16
C ALA A 220 -14.96 -14.74 18.26
N LEU A 221 -13.67 -14.90 18.54
CA LEU A 221 -13.19 -15.75 19.66
C LEU A 221 -13.34 -15.08 21.03
N ARG A 222 -13.83 -13.85 21.11
CA ARG A 222 -13.97 -13.05 22.35
C ARG A 222 -12.66 -12.90 23.12
N ILE A 223 -11.53 -12.86 22.41
CA ILE A 223 -10.20 -12.61 23.01
C ILE A 223 -10.05 -11.10 23.25
N THR A 224 -10.51 -10.28 22.30
CA THR A 224 -10.59 -8.81 22.41
C THR A 224 -11.89 -8.31 21.78
N ASP A 225 -12.09 -7.01 21.80
CA ASP A 225 -13.17 -6.29 21.07
C ASP A 225 -12.88 -6.10 19.56
N GLY A 226 -11.81 -6.72 19.06
CA GLY A 226 -11.28 -6.52 17.71
C GLY A 226 -9.99 -5.68 17.69
N SER A 227 -9.64 -5.04 18.80
CA SER A 227 -8.31 -4.47 18.98
C SER A 227 -7.24 -5.57 19.02
N ILE A 228 -6.06 -5.29 18.49
CA ILE A 228 -4.97 -6.25 18.41
C ILE A 228 -3.91 -5.89 19.44
N THR A 229 -3.52 -6.85 20.27
CA THR A 229 -2.42 -6.76 21.22
C THR A 229 -1.45 -7.91 21.00
N LEU A 230 -0.19 -7.77 21.44
CA LEU A 230 0.77 -8.87 21.33
C LEU A 230 0.30 -10.12 22.05
N TYR A 231 -0.32 -9.96 23.22
CA TYR A 231 -0.89 -11.07 23.98
C TYR A 231 -1.99 -11.82 23.20
N ALA A 232 -2.91 -11.08 22.58
CA ALA A 232 -3.96 -11.68 21.74
C ALA A 232 -3.39 -12.37 20.49
N LEU A 233 -2.34 -11.81 19.89
CA LEU A 233 -1.63 -12.42 18.76
C LEU A 233 -0.94 -13.73 19.15
N GLU A 234 -0.28 -13.79 20.32
CA GLU A 234 0.36 -15.01 20.80
C GLU A 234 -0.70 -16.10 21.07
N GLN A 235 -1.85 -15.77 21.67
CA GLN A 235 -2.97 -16.73 21.81
C GLN A 235 -3.49 -17.23 20.47
N LEU A 236 -3.67 -16.35 19.49
CA LEU A 236 -4.13 -16.74 18.15
C LEU A 236 -3.09 -17.61 17.44
N LYS A 237 -1.80 -17.27 17.57
CA LYS A 237 -0.68 -18.08 17.07
C LYS A 237 -0.74 -19.50 17.61
N ASP A 238 -0.94 -19.67 18.92
CA ASP A 238 -1.00 -20.99 19.54
C ASP A 238 -2.19 -21.81 19.02
N LYS A 239 -3.35 -21.19 18.83
CA LYS A 239 -4.52 -21.84 18.19
C LYS A 239 -4.23 -22.26 16.76
N VAL A 240 -3.50 -21.44 15.98
CA VAL A 240 -3.11 -21.76 14.60
C VAL A 240 -2.09 -22.90 14.56
N ILE A 241 -1.14 -22.93 15.49
CA ILE A 241 -0.19 -24.06 15.64
C ILE A 241 -0.94 -25.33 15.99
N HIS A 242 -1.91 -25.25 16.90
CA HIS A 242 -2.71 -26.41 17.32
C HIS A 242 -3.58 -26.99 16.20
N ALA A 243 -3.92 -26.19 15.18
CA ALA A 243 -4.58 -26.69 13.98
C ALA A 243 -3.67 -27.58 13.11
N GLU A 244 -2.34 -27.53 13.30
CA GLU A 244 -1.31 -28.34 12.64
C GLU A 244 -1.22 -28.17 11.11
N SER A 245 -2.30 -27.75 10.46
CA SER A 245 -2.40 -27.63 9.01
C SER A 245 -3.30 -26.47 8.62
N ILE A 246 -2.95 -25.80 7.49
CA ILE A 246 -3.77 -24.73 6.89
C ILE A 246 -5.20 -25.24 6.63
N ASP A 247 -5.37 -26.48 6.22
CA ASP A 247 -6.69 -27.08 5.90
C ASP A 247 -7.60 -27.21 7.13
N LYS A 248 -6.99 -27.39 8.30
CA LYS A 248 -7.71 -27.54 9.58
C LYS A 248 -8.03 -26.19 10.23
N ILE A 249 -7.51 -25.07 9.72
CA ILE A 249 -7.84 -23.75 10.26
C ILE A 249 -9.31 -23.44 10.00
N LYS A 250 -10.08 -23.35 11.08
CA LYS A 250 -11.50 -22.97 11.06
C LYS A 250 -11.75 -22.05 12.24
N PHE A 251 -11.83 -20.75 11.97
CA PHE A 251 -12.17 -19.74 12.99
C PHE A 251 -13.37 -18.94 12.51
N ASP A 252 -14.30 -18.67 13.41
CA ASP A 252 -15.34 -17.68 13.16
C ASP A 252 -14.67 -16.33 12.87
N GLY A 253 -15.23 -15.57 11.93
CA GLY A 253 -14.63 -14.32 11.46
C GLY A 253 -13.56 -14.47 10.37
N LEU A 254 -13.06 -15.69 10.10
CA LEU A 254 -12.09 -15.94 9.02
C LEU A 254 -12.80 -16.16 7.68
N LYS A 255 -12.54 -15.28 6.71
CA LYS A 255 -12.97 -15.48 5.32
C LYS A 255 -12.13 -16.56 4.65
N GLU A 256 -12.77 -17.41 3.83
CA GLU A 256 -12.13 -18.56 3.15
C GLU A 256 -10.88 -18.17 2.33
N ASP A 257 -10.95 -17.05 1.62
CA ASP A 257 -9.85 -16.55 0.78
C ASP A 257 -8.61 -16.10 1.59
N ARG A 258 -8.74 -16.01 2.94
CA ARG A 258 -7.67 -15.62 3.87
C ARG A 258 -7.00 -16.80 4.56
N ARG A 259 -7.62 -17.98 4.58
CA ARG A 259 -7.09 -19.18 5.25
C ARG A 259 -5.64 -19.47 4.86
N GLU A 260 -5.35 -19.45 3.57
CA GLU A 260 -4.03 -19.77 3.00
C GLU A 260 -2.89 -18.86 3.47
N VAL A 261 -3.22 -17.62 3.82
CA VAL A 261 -2.22 -16.60 4.16
C VAL A 261 -2.27 -16.17 5.63
N LEU A 262 -3.14 -16.81 6.44
CA LEU A 262 -3.34 -16.42 7.84
C LEU A 262 -2.09 -16.64 8.67
N ALA A 263 -1.47 -17.83 8.60
CA ALA A 263 -0.29 -18.16 9.39
C ALA A 263 0.88 -17.20 9.09
N GLY A 264 1.16 -16.96 7.82
CA GLY A 264 2.19 -15.98 7.41
C GLY A 264 1.85 -14.56 7.84
N GLY A 265 0.57 -14.16 7.75
CA GLY A 265 0.12 -12.85 8.18
C GLY A 265 0.27 -12.64 9.70
N ILE A 266 -0.06 -13.64 10.51
CA ILE A 266 0.15 -13.61 11.97
C ILE A 266 1.63 -13.50 12.30
N ALA A 267 2.50 -14.26 11.61
CA ALA A 267 3.94 -14.22 11.84
C ALA A 267 4.51 -12.81 11.57
N VAL A 268 4.13 -12.18 10.45
CA VAL A 268 4.53 -10.81 10.13
C VAL A 268 4.01 -9.82 11.17
N LEU A 269 2.74 -9.95 11.57
CA LEU A 269 2.13 -9.03 12.53
C LEU A 269 2.79 -9.13 13.91
N ILE A 270 3.13 -10.34 14.39
CA ILE A 270 3.88 -10.53 15.63
C ILE A 270 5.27 -9.89 15.56
N ALA A 271 5.97 -10.06 14.42
CA ALA A 271 7.28 -9.44 14.22
C ALA A 271 7.19 -7.90 14.28
N VAL A 272 6.20 -7.31 13.62
CA VAL A 272 5.92 -5.87 13.64
C VAL A 272 5.64 -5.40 15.07
N PHE A 273 4.75 -6.07 15.81
CA PHE A 273 4.44 -5.71 17.20
C PHE A 273 5.67 -5.71 18.09
N LYS A 274 6.51 -6.76 18.01
CA LYS A 274 7.73 -6.90 18.80
C LYS A 274 8.77 -5.83 18.45
N LYS A 275 9.00 -5.59 17.15
CA LYS A 275 10.02 -4.64 16.67
C LYS A 275 9.62 -3.18 16.90
N LEU A 276 8.37 -2.83 16.66
CA LEU A 276 7.89 -1.46 16.80
C LEU A 276 7.36 -1.14 18.22
N LYS A 277 7.35 -2.14 19.12
CA LYS A 277 6.88 -2.03 20.50
C LYS A 277 5.43 -1.51 20.59
N ILE A 278 4.55 -2.09 19.76
CA ILE A 278 3.14 -1.73 19.71
C ILE A 278 2.42 -2.39 20.88
N ASP A 279 1.72 -1.62 21.71
CA ASP A 279 0.89 -2.17 22.79
C ASP A 279 -0.47 -2.59 22.23
N VAL A 280 -1.13 -1.67 21.53
CA VAL A 280 -2.46 -1.87 20.95
C VAL A 280 -2.50 -1.30 19.54
N MET A 281 -3.09 -2.05 18.62
CA MET A 281 -3.36 -1.62 17.24
C MET A 281 -4.86 -1.75 16.99
N LYS A 282 -5.46 -0.68 16.43
CA LYS A 282 -6.85 -0.67 15.95
C LYS A 282 -6.86 -0.87 14.43
N VAL A 283 -8.00 -1.27 13.88
CA VAL A 283 -8.17 -1.40 12.43
C VAL A 283 -8.50 -0.05 11.80
N ALA A 284 -7.83 0.26 10.69
CA ALA A 284 -8.19 1.37 9.81
C ALA A 284 -8.91 0.81 8.56
N ASP A 285 -10.09 1.35 8.24
CA ASP A 285 -10.85 0.91 7.07
C ASP A 285 -10.28 1.42 5.74
N GLY A 286 -9.57 2.54 5.76
CA GLY A 286 -8.85 3.09 4.62
C GLY A 286 -7.59 2.29 4.29
N ALA A 287 -7.19 2.28 3.04
CA ALA A 287 -5.96 1.66 2.54
C ALA A 287 -5.56 2.29 1.20
N LEU A 288 -4.62 1.64 0.49
CA LEU A 288 -4.05 2.10 -0.78
C LEU A 288 -5.10 2.65 -1.77
N ARG A 289 -6.21 1.95 -1.99
CA ARG A 289 -7.24 2.37 -2.97
C ARG A 289 -7.90 3.71 -2.63
N TYR A 290 -8.20 3.94 -1.37
CA TYR A 290 -8.72 5.23 -0.92
C TYR A 290 -7.68 6.34 -1.12
N GLY A 291 -6.42 6.07 -0.80
CA GLY A 291 -5.32 7.00 -1.10
C GLY A 291 -5.20 7.31 -2.59
N ILE A 292 -5.32 6.30 -3.45
CA ILE A 292 -5.34 6.49 -4.92
C ILE A 292 -6.50 7.39 -5.34
N LEU A 293 -7.71 7.16 -4.80
CA LEU A 293 -8.89 7.97 -5.11
C LEU A 293 -8.76 9.41 -4.63
N TYR A 294 -8.27 9.63 -3.40
CA TYR A 294 -8.03 10.98 -2.87
C TYR A 294 -6.94 11.72 -3.65
N ASP A 295 -5.85 11.04 -3.98
CA ASP A 295 -4.77 11.62 -4.79
C ASP A 295 -5.28 11.97 -6.21
N LEU A 296 -6.07 11.09 -6.83
CA LEU A 296 -6.66 11.34 -8.15
C LEU A 296 -7.70 12.47 -8.10
N ALA A 297 -8.52 12.54 -7.05
CA ALA A 297 -9.48 13.63 -6.84
C ALA A 297 -8.75 14.96 -6.63
N GLY A 298 -7.71 14.99 -5.81
CA GLY A 298 -6.88 16.17 -5.57
C GLY A 298 -6.24 16.71 -6.84
N ARG A 299 -5.70 15.84 -7.69
CA ARG A 299 -5.15 16.21 -9.01
C ARG A 299 -6.19 16.89 -9.92
N LYS A 300 -7.46 16.44 -9.85
CA LYS A 300 -8.56 16.98 -10.65
C LYS A 300 -9.15 18.28 -10.11
N LEU A 301 -9.14 18.44 -8.79
CA LEU A 301 -9.66 19.62 -8.11
C LEU A 301 -8.62 20.74 -7.93
N GLN A 302 -7.47 20.65 -8.58
CA GLN A 302 -6.32 21.57 -8.47
C GLN A 302 -5.80 21.76 -7.03
N ARG A 303 -6.05 20.80 -6.17
CA ARG A 303 -5.51 20.72 -4.79
C ARG A 303 -4.58 19.51 -4.69
N ASP A 304 -3.52 19.52 -5.51
CA ASP A 304 -2.61 18.37 -5.59
C ASP A 304 -1.80 18.25 -4.30
N PRO A 305 -1.91 17.13 -3.56
CA PRO A 305 -1.17 16.95 -2.31
C PRO A 305 0.34 16.93 -2.51
N ARG A 306 0.82 16.77 -3.75
CA ARG A 306 2.24 16.87 -4.11
C ARG A 306 2.77 18.30 -4.00
N GLU A 307 1.93 19.32 -4.19
CA GLU A 307 2.31 20.74 -4.00
C GLU A 307 2.75 21.01 -2.57
N ALA A 308 2.00 20.51 -1.59
CA ALA A 308 2.38 20.60 -0.18
C ALA A 308 3.71 19.87 0.11
N SER A 309 4.00 18.77 -0.60
CA SER A 309 5.26 18.04 -0.46
C SER A 309 6.44 18.82 -1.05
N VAL A 310 6.25 19.44 -2.22
CA VAL A 310 7.24 20.33 -2.85
C VAL A 310 7.55 21.51 -1.92
N GLU A 311 6.53 22.16 -1.38
CA GLU A 311 6.70 23.30 -0.48
C GLU A 311 7.45 22.90 0.80
N ARG A 312 7.13 21.74 1.40
CA ARG A 312 7.88 21.23 2.55
C ARG A 312 9.35 20.99 2.23
N MET A 313 9.66 20.38 1.08
CA MET A 313 11.04 20.18 0.64
C MET A 313 11.77 21.51 0.43
N MET A 314 11.15 22.47 -0.23
CA MET A 314 11.73 23.82 -0.37
C MET A 314 12.06 24.44 1.00
N ASN A 315 11.16 24.34 1.96
CA ASN A 315 11.37 24.87 3.31
C ASN A 315 12.46 24.08 4.07
N ALA A 316 12.46 22.75 4.01
CA ALA A 316 13.42 21.89 4.69
C ALA A 316 14.86 22.08 4.18
N PHE A 317 15.03 22.33 2.89
CA PHE A 317 16.31 22.54 2.24
C PHE A 317 16.64 24.03 2.01
N HIS A 318 15.87 24.94 2.58
CA HIS A 318 16.08 26.39 2.49
C HIS A 318 16.25 26.89 1.03
N ALA A 319 15.45 26.32 0.09
CA ALA A 319 15.49 26.74 -1.30
C ALA A 319 15.10 28.22 -1.47
N ASP A 320 15.82 28.93 -2.35
CA ASP A 320 15.48 30.31 -2.68
C ASP A 320 14.16 30.36 -3.49
N LYS A 321 13.08 30.75 -2.83
CA LYS A 321 11.72 30.77 -3.42
C LYS A 321 11.61 31.76 -4.59
N GLU A 322 12.36 32.87 -4.58
CA GLU A 322 12.32 33.84 -5.67
C GLU A 322 13.09 33.32 -6.88
N GLN A 323 14.24 32.69 -6.64
CA GLN A 323 15.00 32.03 -7.72
C GLN A 323 14.20 30.86 -8.31
N ALA A 324 13.65 29.99 -7.49
CA ALA A 324 12.80 28.89 -7.91
C ALA A 324 11.62 29.36 -8.80
N LYS A 325 10.97 30.46 -8.38
CA LYS A 325 9.90 31.09 -9.16
C LYS A 325 10.40 31.56 -10.54
N ARG A 326 11.51 32.29 -10.59
CA ARG A 326 12.08 32.77 -11.87
C ARG A 326 12.43 31.62 -12.81
N VAL A 327 13.11 30.60 -12.30
CA VAL A 327 13.51 29.42 -13.08
C VAL A 327 12.25 28.67 -13.58
N GLY A 328 11.27 28.49 -12.70
CA GLY A 328 10.02 27.79 -13.04
C GLY A 328 9.20 28.53 -14.10
N ASP A 329 9.10 29.86 -14.00
CA ASP A 329 8.37 30.67 -14.97
C ASP A 329 9.02 30.59 -16.37
N ILE A 330 10.36 30.67 -16.44
CA ILE A 330 11.11 30.54 -17.69
C ILE A 330 10.95 29.12 -18.26
N ALA A 331 11.16 28.08 -17.44
CA ALA A 331 11.10 26.70 -17.87
C ALA A 331 9.72 26.32 -18.41
N VAL A 332 8.65 26.69 -17.71
CA VAL A 332 7.27 26.39 -18.13
C VAL A 332 6.90 27.14 -19.40
N ASN A 333 7.32 28.41 -19.54
CA ASN A 333 7.06 29.19 -20.75
C ASN A 333 7.77 28.60 -21.99
N LEU A 334 9.06 28.23 -21.84
CA LEU A 334 9.81 27.56 -22.90
C LEU A 334 9.17 26.21 -23.27
N PHE A 335 8.81 25.42 -22.27
CA PHE A 335 8.17 24.13 -22.49
C PHE A 335 6.86 24.24 -23.26
N LYS A 336 5.97 25.17 -22.87
CA LYS A 336 4.71 25.42 -23.57
C LYS A 336 4.91 25.88 -25.02
N THR A 337 5.96 26.67 -25.27
CA THR A 337 6.32 27.11 -26.62
C THR A 337 6.83 25.96 -27.48
N MET A 338 7.69 25.09 -26.93
CA MET A 338 8.28 23.96 -27.67
C MET A 338 7.33 22.76 -27.80
N SER A 339 6.37 22.61 -26.89
CA SER A 339 5.45 21.48 -26.82
C SER A 339 4.00 21.96 -26.60
N PRO A 340 3.36 22.61 -27.59
CA PRO A 340 2.03 23.23 -27.43
C PRO A 340 0.91 22.22 -27.07
N HIS A 341 1.12 20.93 -27.37
CA HIS A 341 0.15 19.85 -27.10
C HIS A 341 0.49 19.04 -25.84
N ALA A 342 1.51 19.45 -25.06
CA ALA A 342 1.85 18.77 -23.83
C ALA A 342 0.74 18.92 -22.78
N SER A 343 0.62 17.92 -21.91
CA SER A 343 -0.38 17.95 -20.84
C SER A 343 -0.06 19.02 -19.80
N GLU A 344 -1.09 19.55 -19.16
CA GLU A 344 -0.94 20.45 -18.00
C GLU A 344 -0.14 19.81 -16.87
N ASP A 345 -0.27 18.49 -16.67
CA ASP A 345 0.53 17.75 -15.70
C ASP A 345 2.03 17.79 -16.01
N SER A 346 2.42 17.72 -17.29
CA SER A 346 3.83 17.83 -17.69
C SER A 346 4.42 19.20 -17.35
N ALA A 347 3.66 20.26 -17.59
CA ALA A 347 4.07 21.61 -17.22
C ALA A 347 4.18 21.78 -15.69
N ARG A 348 3.26 21.17 -14.93
CA ARG A 348 3.28 21.15 -13.46
C ARG A 348 4.49 20.39 -12.91
N PHE A 349 4.81 19.22 -13.46
CA PHE A 349 6.03 18.49 -13.08
C PHE A 349 7.30 19.30 -13.33
N LEU A 350 7.37 19.98 -14.46
CA LEU A 350 8.50 20.84 -14.77
C LEU A 350 8.60 22.01 -13.79
N ARG A 351 7.45 22.58 -13.38
CA ARG A 351 7.39 23.60 -12.34
C ARG A 351 7.98 23.09 -11.02
N TRP A 352 7.52 21.94 -10.53
CA TRP A 352 8.05 21.34 -9.31
C TRP A 352 9.53 20.98 -9.38
N ALA A 353 10.00 20.53 -10.54
CA ALA A 353 11.43 20.30 -10.76
C ALA A 353 12.24 21.59 -10.62
N ALA A 354 11.72 22.70 -11.16
CA ALA A 354 12.32 24.02 -11.01
C ALA A 354 12.24 24.53 -9.56
N ASP A 355 11.15 24.27 -8.84
CA ASP A 355 11.00 24.64 -7.43
C ASP A 355 12.01 23.89 -6.53
N LEU A 356 12.43 22.70 -6.91
CA LEU A 356 13.36 21.87 -6.16
C LEU A 356 14.80 21.86 -6.70
N HIS A 357 15.13 22.63 -7.74
CA HIS A 357 16.41 22.51 -8.45
C HIS A 357 17.65 22.82 -7.58
N GLU A 358 17.50 23.66 -6.55
CA GLU A 358 18.58 24.04 -5.63
C GLU A 358 18.63 23.20 -4.35
N THR A 359 17.69 22.28 -4.12
CA THR A 359 17.65 21.49 -2.87
C THR A 359 18.91 20.65 -2.66
N GLY A 360 19.62 20.27 -3.73
CA GLY A 360 20.90 19.57 -3.67
C GLY A 360 22.07 20.40 -3.17
N LEU A 361 22.02 21.74 -3.28
CA LEU A 361 23.13 22.63 -2.87
C LEU A 361 23.34 22.65 -1.35
N THR A 362 22.31 22.32 -0.56
CA THR A 362 22.41 22.23 0.90
C THR A 362 22.99 20.90 1.39
N LEU A 363 23.04 19.88 0.53
CA LEU A 363 23.58 18.55 0.87
C LEU A 363 25.07 18.39 0.53
N SER A 364 25.63 19.30 -0.27
CA SER A 364 27.01 19.27 -0.75
C SER A 364 27.71 20.60 -0.45
N ARG A 365 28.05 20.81 0.79
CA ARG A 365 29.07 21.77 1.21
C ARG A 365 30.14 21.09 2.02
#